data_18d2bda093cf9df5186363860479e538
#
_entry.id   18d2bda093cf9df5186363860479e538
#
_cell.length_a   1.000
_cell.length_b   1.000
_cell.length_c   1.000
_cell.angle_alpha   90.00
_cell.angle_beta   90.00
_cell.angle_gamma   90.00
#
_symmetry.space_group_name_H-M   'P 1'
#
loop_
_entity.id
_entity.type
_entity.pdbx_description
1 polymer ?
#
loop_
_entity_poly.entity_id
_entity_poly.type
_entity_poly.pdbx_seq_one_letter_code
_entity_poly.pdbx_strand_id
1 'polypeptide(L)'
;MPQVELNEIFRQSGDSSIIPLAHEIKNGILPRDFRKNQADRSFLPCQTHQIEPVIRQVVEKAKSKGFTAKDIQVLAPMYKGAAGIDAINTMMQEIFNPKGNKKRREVAFFDVVYRVGDKVLQLVNQPENNVFNGDMGEITAIQFAKETEEKVDQITILFDTVEVTYNRNNWNKFVLAYCCSIHKSQGSEFTMVILPMVKQYGRMLRRNLLYTAITRSKSKLILCGDYEAFETAVVSTGDIRKTMLHEKLERNLNNDKVFTAEEPAESKERKAPDAGNQSAESTAESASLKAEDKKAPKIVPVYHLTSEQISDGSIDPMIGMENVTPEMFMNEK
;
A
#
# COMPACT_ATOMS: atom_id res chain seq x y z
N MET A 1 17.52 -3.69 19.07
CA MET A 1 16.33 -4.33 18.48
C MET A 1 16.80 -5.36 17.49
N PRO A 2 16.26 -6.57 17.46
CA PRO A 2 16.55 -7.53 16.41
C PRO A 2 16.05 -6.95 15.07
N GLN A 3 16.85 -7.09 14.01
CA GLN A 3 16.54 -6.64 12.68
C GLN A 3 16.53 -7.85 11.76
N VAL A 4 15.48 -7.97 10.95
CA VAL A 4 15.36 -8.98 9.91
C VAL A 4 15.30 -8.28 8.57
N GLU A 5 16.16 -8.69 7.64
CA GLU A 5 16.17 -8.20 6.26
C GLU A 5 15.67 -9.32 5.34
N LEU A 6 14.58 -9.03 4.59
CA LEU A 6 14.06 -9.94 3.58
C LEU A 6 14.79 -9.69 2.25
N ASN A 7 15.58 -10.67 1.82
CA ASN A 7 16.45 -10.53 0.64
C ASN A 7 15.97 -11.31 -0.58
N GLU A 8 14.99 -12.20 -0.42
CA GLU A 8 14.48 -13.04 -1.50
C GLU A 8 13.21 -12.46 -2.13
N ILE A 9 13.08 -12.58 -3.44
CA ILE A 9 11.96 -12.11 -4.23
C ILE A 9 11.23 -13.35 -4.79
N PHE A 10 9.99 -13.57 -4.35
CA PHE A 10 9.18 -14.74 -4.73
C PHE A 10 8.10 -14.43 -5.79
N ARG A 11 7.90 -13.16 -6.15
CA ARG A 11 6.81 -12.76 -7.06
C ARG A 11 7.03 -13.20 -8.50
N GLN A 12 8.27 -13.17 -8.97
CA GLN A 12 8.67 -13.58 -10.31
C GLN A 12 9.24 -15.01 -10.30
N SER A 13 9.24 -15.68 -11.46
CA SER A 13 9.95 -16.96 -11.63
C SER A 13 11.45 -16.78 -11.45
N GLY A 14 12.17 -17.83 -11.01
CA GLY A 14 13.62 -17.75 -10.76
C GLY A 14 14.46 -17.30 -11.95
N ASP A 15 13.99 -17.56 -13.18
CA ASP A 15 14.66 -17.17 -14.44
C ASP A 15 14.28 -15.77 -14.95
N SER A 16 13.51 -15.00 -14.18
CA SER A 16 13.04 -13.67 -14.59
C SER A 16 14.16 -12.64 -14.64
N SER A 17 14.28 -11.91 -15.74
CA SER A 17 15.20 -10.79 -15.89
C SER A 17 14.80 -9.54 -15.07
N ILE A 18 13.60 -9.53 -14.52
CA ILE A 18 13.08 -8.44 -13.68
C ILE A 18 13.73 -8.48 -12.30
N ILE A 19 14.04 -9.67 -11.76
CA ILE A 19 14.68 -9.83 -10.45
C ILE A 19 16.08 -9.16 -10.42
N PRO A 20 17.04 -9.54 -11.29
CA PRO A 20 18.35 -8.89 -11.28
C PRO A 20 18.25 -7.39 -11.57
N LEU A 21 17.35 -6.95 -12.46
CA LEU A 21 17.11 -5.53 -12.69
C LEU A 21 16.69 -4.81 -11.39
N ALA A 22 15.75 -5.38 -10.63
CA ALA A 22 15.29 -4.78 -9.38
C ALA A 22 16.43 -4.70 -8.34
N HIS A 23 17.26 -5.75 -8.23
CA HIS A 23 18.43 -5.76 -7.34
C HIS A 23 19.47 -4.71 -7.71
N GLU A 24 19.82 -4.58 -8.99
CA GLU A 24 20.77 -3.56 -9.43
C GLU A 24 20.25 -2.15 -9.18
N ILE A 25 18.96 -1.89 -9.47
CA ILE A 25 18.33 -0.60 -9.18
C ILE A 25 18.32 -0.32 -7.67
N LYS A 26 18.01 -1.31 -6.81
CA LYS A 26 18.09 -1.16 -5.35
C LYS A 26 19.49 -0.68 -4.93
N ASN A 27 20.54 -1.19 -5.58
CA ASN A 27 21.93 -0.84 -5.33
C ASN A 27 22.39 0.47 -6.01
N GLY A 28 21.53 1.14 -6.76
CA GLY A 28 21.84 2.38 -7.46
C GLY A 28 22.56 2.20 -8.77
N ILE A 29 22.42 1.04 -9.39
CA ILE A 29 23.07 0.68 -10.66
C ILE A 29 21.98 0.51 -11.72
N LEU A 30 22.15 1.17 -12.87
CA LEU A 30 21.38 0.88 -14.06
C LEU A 30 22.18 -0.12 -14.90
N PRO A 31 21.65 -1.36 -15.14
CA PRO A 31 22.43 -2.40 -15.82
C PRO A 31 22.80 -2.01 -17.25
N ARG A 32 23.95 -2.47 -17.71
CA ARG A 32 24.42 -2.20 -19.09
C ARG A 32 23.50 -2.76 -20.17
N ASP A 33 22.78 -3.83 -19.84
CA ASP A 33 21.80 -4.48 -20.72
C ASP A 33 20.38 -3.92 -20.57
N PHE A 34 20.20 -2.82 -19.83
CA PHE A 34 18.89 -2.18 -19.60
C PHE A 34 18.10 -1.95 -20.89
N ARG A 35 18.78 -1.54 -21.96
CA ARG A 35 18.18 -1.29 -23.28
C ARG A 35 17.90 -2.55 -24.10
N LYS A 36 18.40 -3.72 -23.68
CA LYS A 36 18.15 -4.97 -24.37
C LYS A 36 16.79 -5.52 -24.01
N ASN A 37 16.02 -5.90 -25.03
CA ASN A 37 14.77 -6.61 -24.83
C ASN A 37 15.04 -8.03 -24.36
N GLN A 38 14.37 -8.44 -23.30
CA GLN A 38 14.37 -9.79 -22.73
C GLN A 38 13.01 -10.45 -22.95
N ALA A 39 12.89 -11.71 -22.60
CA ALA A 39 11.62 -12.44 -22.77
C ALA A 39 10.46 -11.81 -21.95
N ASP A 40 10.79 -11.28 -20.77
CA ASP A 40 9.86 -10.71 -19.78
C ASP A 40 10.02 -9.20 -19.58
N ARG A 41 11.05 -8.57 -20.15
CA ARG A 41 11.36 -7.15 -20.01
C ARG A 41 11.67 -6.50 -21.35
N SER A 42 11.10 -5.32 -21.61
CA SER A 42 11.40 -4.52 -22.78
C SER A 42 11.58 -3.05 -22.43
N PHE A 43 12.52 -2.38 -23.12
CA PHE A 43 12.69 -0.94 -23.06
C PHE A 43 12.35 -0.31 -24.41
N LEU A 44 11.45 0.65 -24.39
CA LEU A 44 10.97 1.39 -25.57
C LEU A 44 11.36 2.87 -25.43
N PRO A 45 12.47 3.30 -26.06
CA PRO A 45 12.90 4.69 -25.99
C PRO A 45 11.89 5.59 -26.71
N CYS A 46 11.42 6.61 -26.03
CA CYS A 46 10.51 7.61 -26.62
C CYS A 46 10.53 8.91 -25.81
N GLN A 47 10.16 10.00 -26.48
CA GLN A 47 10.05 11.32 -25.85
C GLN A 47 8.70 11.48 -25.16
N THR A 48 8.55 12.49 -24.29
CA THR A 48 7.35 12.72 -23.49
C THR A 48 6.05 12.74 -24.32
N HIS A 49 6.06 13.42 -25.47
CA HIS A 49 4.87 13.50 -26.34
C HIS A 49 4.54 12.19 -27.05
N GLN A 50 5.47 11.23 -27.06
CA GLN A 50 5.30 9.91 -27.67
C GLN A 50 4.84 8.84 -26.66
N ILE A 51 4.80 9.15 -25.38
CA ILE A 51 4.42 8.20 -24.31
C ILE A 51 3.03 7.61 -24.57
N GLU A 52 2.03 8.45 -24.82
CA GLU A 52 0.67 7.98 -25.06
C GLU A 52 0.58 7.06 -26.30
N PRO A 53 1.05 7.45 -27.52
CA PRO A 53 1.02 6.56 -28.67
C PRO A 53 1.82 5.26 -28.47
N VAL A 54 2.95 5.30 -27.78
CA VAL A 54 3.73 4.08 -27.47
C VAL A 54 2.98 3.15 -26.54
N ILE A 55 2.41 3.67 -25.45
CA ILE A 55 1.59 2.85 -24.53
C ILE A 55 0.38 2.29 -25.28
N ARG A 56 -0.31 3.09 -26.12
CA ARG A 56 -1.44 2.67 -26.93
C ARG A 56 -1.08 1.45 -27.79
N GLN A 57 0.01 1.52 -28.56
CA GLN A 57 0.47 0.42 -29.40
C GLN A 57 0.79 -0.84 -28.60
N VAL A 58 1.47 -0.69 -27.44
CA VAL A 58 1.77 -1.82 -26.54
C VAL A 58 0.50 -2.48 -26.03
N VAL A 59 -0.46 -1.67 -25.58
CA VAL A 59 -1.71 -2.16 -25.00
C VAL A 59 -2.61 -2.81 -26.06
N GLU A 60 -2.75 -2.21 -27.24
CA GLU A 60 -3.52 -2.79 -28.37
C GLU A 60 -2.93 -4.13 -28.80
N LYS A 61 -1.59 -4.23 -28.89
CA LYS A 61 -0.90 -5.48 -29.19
C LYS A 61 -1.06 -6.52 -28.08
N ALA A 62 -1.03 -6.11 -26.80
CA ALA A 62 -1.29 -7.01 -25.69
C ALA A 62 -2.75 -7.49 -25.70
N LYS A 63 -3.72 -6.58 -25.93
CA LYS A 63 -5.14 -6.92 -26.08
C LYS A 63 -5.38 -7.92 -27.20
N SER A 64 -4.72 -7.78 -28.35
CA SER A 64 -4.82 -8.75 -29.45
C SER A 64 -4.28 -10.14 -29.12
N LYS A 65 -3.43 -10.24 -28.08
CA LYS A 65 -2.91 -11.49 -27.52
C LYS A 65 -3.74 -12.04 -26.35
N GLY A 66 -4.90 -11.44 -26.05
CA GLY A 66 -5.82 -11.89 -25.01
C GLY A 66 -5.62 -11.25 -23.63
N PHE A 67 -4.70 -10.29 -23.47
CA PHE A 67 -4.59 -9.56 -22.21
C PHE A 67 -5.80 -8.64 -22.01
N THR A 68 -6.32 -8.65 -20.79
CA THR A 68 -7.45 -7.83 -20.36
C THR A 68 -7.00 -6.59 -19.59
N ALA A 69 -7.94 -5.69 -19.27
CA ALA A 69 -7.67 -4.56 -18.39
C ALA A 69 -7.20 -4.97 -16.99
N LYS A 70 -7.58 -6.17 -16.52
CA LYS A 70 -7.15 -6.71 -15.22
C LYS A 70 -5.68 -7.12 -15.24
N ASP A 71 -5.18 -7.60 -16.37
CA ASP A 71 -3.81 -8.07 -16.54
C ASP A 71 -2.78 -6.95 -16.66
N ILE A 72 -3.21 -5.79 -17.18
CA ILE A 72 -2.33 -4.67 -17.53
C ILE A 72 -2.50 -3.54 -16.54
N GLN A 73 -1.38 -3.04 -16.00
CA GLN A 73 -1.35 -1.86 -15.17
C GLN A 73 -0.30 -0.87 -15.67
N VAL A 74 -0.74 0.36 -15.96
CA VAL A 74 0.19 1.46 -16.18
C VAL A 74 0.47 2.14 -14.83
N LEU A 75 1.74 2.39 -14.53
CA LEU A 75 2.17 3.04 -13.28
C LEU A 75 2.88 4.35 -13.61
N ALA A 76 2.35 5.48 -13.17
CA ALA A 76 2.98 6.78 -13.38
C ALA A 76 3.06 7.56 -12.07
N PRO A 77 4.07 8.43 -11.88
CA PRO A 77 4.23 9.16 -10.62
C PRO A 77 3.42 10.46 -10.54
N MET A 78 2.87 10.96 -11.65
CA MET A 78 2.18 12.25 -11.74
C MET A 78 0.80 12.13 -12.37
N TYR A 79 -0.13 12.97 -11.92
CA TYR A 79 -1.51 12.98 -12.43
C TYR A 79 -1.64 13.73 -13.75
N LYS A 80 -1.04 14.91 -13.86
CA LYS A 80 -1.20 15.82 -15.01
C LYS A 80 -0.08 15.71 -16.03
N GLY A 81 -0.34 16.15 -17.26
CA GLY A 81 0.60 16.18 -18.38
C GLY A 81 0.40 15.03 -19.37
N ALA A 82 1.12 15.06 -20.49
CA ALA A 82 0.99 14.07 -21.57
C ALA A 82 1.33 12.63 -21.15
N ALA A 83 2.24 12.46 -20.18
CA ALA A 83 2.56 11.18 -19.57
C ALA A 83 1.89 11.02 -18.19
N GLY A 84 0.84 11.77 -17.89
CA GLY A 84 0.13 11.76 -16.61
C GLY A 84 -0.95 10.69 -16.52
N ILE A 85 -1.30 10.34 -15.28
CA ILE A 85 -2.30 9.32 -14.96
C ILE A 85 -3.64 9.62 -15.63
N ASP A 86 -4.08 10.88 -15.63
CA ASP A 86 -5.39 11.27 -16.15
C ASP A 86 -5.50 11.02 -17.66
N ALA A 87 -4.49 11.48 -18.43
CA ALA A 87 -4.45 11.28 -19.88
C ALA A 87 -4.36 9.79 -20.24
N ILE A 88 -3.51 9.04 -19.53
CA ILE A 88 -3.35 7.61 -19.77
C ILE A 88 -4.63 6.84 -19.42
N ASN A 89 -5.33 7.18 -18.33
CA ASN A 89 -6.61 6.56 -17.98
C ASN A 89 -7.67 6.77 -19.09
N THR A 90 -7.79 7.99 -19.61
CA THR A 90 -8.72 8.29 -20.71
C THR A 90 -8.39 7.45 -21.94
N MET A 91 -7.11 7.40 -22.34
CA MET A 91 -6.66 6.61 -23.47
C MET A 91 -6.91 5.11 -23.28
N MET A 92 -6.58 4.57 -22.10
CA MET A 92 -6.78 3.15 -21.78
C MET A 92 -8.27 2.76 -21.72
N GLN A 93 -9.13 3.65 -21.21
CA GLN A 93 -10.58 3.47 -21.21
C GLN A 93 -11.10 3.32 -22.63
N GLU A 94 -10.64 4.16 -23.57
CA GLU A 94 -11.05 4.06 -24.98
C GLU A 94 -10.61 2.73 -25.64
N ILE A 95 -9.49 2.15 -25.22
CA ILE A 95 -9.03 0.86 -25.72
C ILE A 95 -9.86 -0.30 -25.15
N PHE A 96 -10.04 -0.34 -23.83
CA PHE A 96 -10.67 -1.48 -23.16
C PHE A 96 -12.18 -1.36 -23.05
N ASN A 97 -12.69 -0.15 -22.89
CA ASN A 97 -14.10 0.15 -22.68
C ASN A 97 -14.57 1.35 -23.52
N PRO A 98 -14.49 1.25 -24.89
CA PRO A 98 -14.79 2.36 -25.77
C PRO A 98 -16.25 2.81 -25.69
N LYS A 99 -16.46 4.11 -25.95
CA LYS A 99 -17.78 4.67 -26.17
C LYS A 99 -18.39 4.08 -27.46
N GLY A 100 -19.65 3.74 -27.43
CA GLY A 100 -20.36 3.36 -28.68
C GLY A 100 -21.16 2.07 -28.59
N ASN A 101 -21.11 1.33 -27.51
CA ASN A 101 -22.02 0.22 -27.31
C ASN A 101 -23.32 0.76 -26.66
N LYS A 102 -24.41 0.89 -27.44
CA LYS A 102 -25.71 1.45 -26.98
C LYS A 102 -26.30 0.81 -25.72
N LYS A 103 -25.76 -0.34 -25.29
CA LYS A 103 -26.17 -1.05 -24.06
C LYS A 103 -25.37 -0.65 -22.82
N ARG A 104 -24.24 0.05 -22.98
CA ARG A 104 -23.41 0.44 -21.84
C ARG A 104 -23.82 1.80 -21.33
N ARG A 105 -24.10 1.86 -20.02
CA ARG A 105 -24.41 3.11 -19.32
C ARG A 105 -23.11 3.84 -19.00
N GLU A 106 -23.12 5.15 -19.17
CA GLU A 106 -22.04 6.04 -18.80
C GLU A 106 -22.60 7.25 -18.02
N VAL A 107 -21.79 7.81 -17.15
CA VAL A 107 -22.15 9.02 -16.39
C VAL A 107 -20.90 9.89 -16.19
N ALA A 108 -21.08 11.20 -16.34
CA ALA A 108 -20.02 12.17 -16.10
C ALA A 108 -20.01 12.61 -14.62
N PHE A 109 -18.80 12.71 -14.09
CA PHE A 109 -18.54 13.29 -12.77
C PHE A 109 -17.27 14.16 -12.86
N PHE A 110 -17.46 15.47 -12.80
CA PHE A 110 -16.42 16.44 -13.15
C PHE A 110 -15.82 16.15 -14.54
N ASP A 111 -14.51 16.06 -14.65
CA ASP A 111 -13.78 15.83 -15.91
C ASP A 111 -13.68 14.34 -16.29
N VAL A 112 -14.28 13.43 -15.49
CA VAL A 112 -14.19 11.99 -15.71
C VAL A 112 -15.54 11.44 -16.15
N VAL A 113 -15.54 10.58 -17.17
CA VAL A 113 -16.70 9.79 -17.57
C VAL A 113 -16.50 8.36 -17.10
N TYR A 114 -17.40 7.88 -16.25
CA TYR A 114 -17.42 6.49 -15.78
C TYR A 114 -18.38 5.68 -16.66
N ARG A 115 -17.99 4.46 -16.99
CA ARG A 115 -18.77 3.51 -17.80
C ARG A 115 -18.88 2.17 -17.10
N VAL A 116 -19.97 1.48 -17.25
CA VAL A 116 -20.07 0.07 -16.82
C VAL A 116 -18.98 -0.75 -17.47
N GLY A 117 -18.23 -1.52 -16.67
CA GLY A 117 -17.04 -2.28 -17.08
C GLY A 117 -15.71 -1.52 -16.89
N ASP A 118 -15.72 -0.30 -16.35
CA ASP A 118 -14.49 0.41 -16.05
C ASP A 118 -13.78 -0.18 -14.85
N LYS A 119 -12.45 -0.25 -14.95
CA LYS A 119 -11.56 -0.58 -13.85
C LYS A 119 -11.35 0.64 -12.97
N VAL A 120 -11.59 0.49 -11.68
CA VAL A 120 -11.50 1.57 -10.68
C VAL A 120 -10.67 1.17 -9.47
N LEU A 121 -10.19 2.18 -8.73
CA LEU A 121 -9.41 2.06 -7.51
C LEU A 121 -10.11 2.79 -6.37
N GLN A 122 -10.28 2.13 -5.25
CA GLN A 122 -10.78 2.73 -4.01
C GLN A 122 -9.72 3.63 -3.37
N LEU A 123 -10.14 4.81 -2.92
CA LEU A 123 -9.25 5.83 -2.36
C LEU A 123 -9.29 5.91 -0.83
N VAL A 124 -10.35 5.42 -0.21
CA VAL A 124 -10.61 5.53 1.23
C VAL A 124 -10.98 4.17 1.82
N ASN A 125 -10.66 3.95 3.08
CA ASN A 125 -11.10 2.75 3.78
C ASN A 125 -12.60 2.81 4.08
N GLN A 126 -13.30 1.72 3.83
CA GLN A 126 -14.71 1.48 4.18
C GLN A 126 -14.82 0.11 4.87
N PRO A 127 -14.41 0.00 6.14
CA PRO A 127 -14.41 -1.28 6.87
C PRO A 127 -15.79 -1.94 6.92
N GLU A 128 -16.84 -1.12 6.98
CA GLU A 128 -18.24 -1.55 6.97
C GLU A 128 -18.62 -2.36 5.72
N ASN A 129 -17.93 -2.11 4.62
CA ASN A 129 -18.13 -2.81 3.35
C ASN A 129 -16.99 -3.79 3.04
N ASN A 130 -16.02 -3.96 3.95
CA ASN A 130 -14.80 -4.74 3.75
C ASN A 130 -14.02 -4.32 2.50
N VAL A 131 -13.97 -3.01 2.20
CA VAL A 131 -13.24 -2.42 1.07
C VAL A 131 -12.25 -1.37 1.59
N PHE A 132 -11.02 -1.43 1.11
CA PHE A 132 -9.93 -0.63 1.63
C PHE A 132 -9.27 0.24 0.55
N ASN A 133 -8.56 1.26 1.00
CA ASN A 133 -7.77 2.12 0.12
C ASN A 133 -6.71 1.32 -0.61
N GLY A 134 -6.78 1.31 -1.94
CA GLY A 134 -5.90 0.53 -2.82
C GLY A 134 -6.59 -0.66 -3.48
N ASP A 135 -7.80 -1.04 -3.03
CA ASP A 135 -8.56 -2.11 -3.66
C ASP A 135 -9.00 -1.73 -5.06
N MET A 136 -8.87 -2.66 -5.98
CA MET A 136 -9.28 -2.49 -7.37
C MET A 136 -10.62 -3.19 -7.61
N GLY A 137 -11.51 -2.50 -8.31
CA GLY A 137 -12.85 -3.01 -8.66
C GLY A 137 -13.20 -2.74 -10.10
N GLU A 138 -14.38 -3.23 -10.48
CA GLU A 138 -14.99 -3.03 -11.79
C GLU A 138 -16.41 -2.47 -11.59
N ILE A 139 -16.77 -1.44 -12.35
CA ILE A 139 -18.13 -0.89 -12.32
C ILE A 139 -19.09 -1.89 -12.94
N THR A 140 -20.00 -2.44 -12.15
CA THR A 140 -20.99 -3.43 -12.57
C THR A 140 -22.31 -2.79 -12.99
N ALA A 141 -22.71 -1.69 -12.37
CA ALA A 141 -23.95 -0.99 -12.71
C ALA A 141 -23.84 0.53 -12.52
N ILE A 142 -24.62 1.26 -13.32
CA ILE A 142 -24.90 2.69 -13.17
C ILE A 142 -26.42 2.85 -13.20
N GLN A 143 -26.98 3.44 -12.17
CA GLN A 143 -28.40 3.73 -12.03
C GLN A 143 -28.62 5.24 -11.92
N PHE A 144 -29.55 5.76 -12.69
CA PHE A 144 -29.88 7.19 -12.64
C PHE A 144 -30.94 7.48 -11.58
N ALA A 145 -30.99 8.71 -11.10
CA ALA A 145 -31.92 9.18 -10.06
C ALA A 145 -33.41 8.83 -10.30
N LYS A 146 -33.81 8.63 -11.56
CA LYS A 146 -35.16 8.22 -11.93
C LYS A 146 -35.45 6.74 -11.65
N GLU A 147 -34.41 5.94 -11.47
CA GLU A 147 -34.44 4.48 -11.34
C GLU A 147 -34.18 4.05 -9.88
N THR A 148 -33.76 4.97 -9.03
CA THR A 148 -33.40 4.70 -7.63
C THR A 148 -34.47 5.21 -6.68
N GLU A 149 -34.69 4.52 -5.57
CA GLU A 149 -35.62 4.94 -4.53
C GLU A 149 -35.22 6.26 -3.87
N GLU A 150 -33.89 6.45 -3.69
CA GLU A 150 -33.31 7.65 -3.09
C GLU A 150 -33.28 8.86 -4.03
N LYS A 151 -33.71 8.68 -5.30
CA LYS A 151 -33.70 9.73 -6.35
C LYS A 151 -32.32 10.38 -6.56
N VAL A 152 -31.25 9.62 -6.41
CA VAL A 152 -29.86 10.02 -6.67
C VAL A 152 -29.21 9.04 -7.63
N ASP A 153 -28.26 9.53 -8.44
CA ASP A 153 -27.48 8.67 -9.32
C ASP A 153 -26.57 7.76 -8.46
N GLN A 154 -26.47 6.50 -8.84
CA GLN A 154 -25.67 5.48 -8.14
C GLN A 154 -24.75 4.75 -9.09
N ILE A 155 -23.55 4.41 -8.59
CA ILE A 155 -22.57 3.52 -9.25
C ILE A 155 -22.34 2.33 -8.32
N THR A 156 -22.50 1.12 -8.85
CA THR A 156 -22.16 -0.12 -8.15
C THR A 156 -20.84 -0.65 -8.66
N ILE A 157 -19.95 -0.99 -7.74
CA ILE A 157 -18.59 -1.48 -8.02
C ILE A 157 -18.41 -2.83 -7.35
N LEU A 158 -17.91 -3.81 -8.10
CA LEU A 158 -17.50 -5.10 -7.60
C LEU A 158 -15.99 -5.07 -7.27
N PHE A 159 -15.66 -5.17 -5.98
CA PHE A 159 -14.31 -5.32 -5.46
C PHE A 159 -14.11 -6.78 -5.07
N ASP A 160 -13.26 -7.50 -5.79
CA ASP A 160 -13.05 -8.94 -5.61
C ASP A 160 -14.37 -9.73 -5.49
N THR A 161 -14.90 -9.92 -4.29
CA THR A 161 -16.16 -10.65 -4.01
C THR A 161 -17.27 -9.77 -3.43
N VAL A 162 -17.02 -8.48 -3.20
CA VAL A 162 -17.96 -7.57 -2.53
C VAL A 162 -18.47 -6.51 -3.50
N GLU A 163 -19.78 -6.38 -3.64
CA GLU A 163 -20.40 -5.26 -4.36
C GLU A 163 -20.73 -4.10 -3.41
N VAL A 164 -20.31 -2.91 -3.80
CA VAL A 164 -20.59 -1.67 -3.05
C VAL A 164 -21.26 -0.66 -3.96
N THR A 165 -22.36 -0.10 -3.52
CA THR A 165 -23.10 0.95 -4.23
C THR A 165 -22.76 2.32 -3.65
N TYR A 166 -22.36 3.23 -4.51
CA TYR A 166 -21.98 4.60 -4.18
C TYR A 166 -23.00 5.59 -4.72
N ASN A 167 -23.62 6.35 -3.83
CA ASN A 167 -24.40 7.52 -4.22
C ASN A 167 -23.47 8.62 -4.78
N ARG A 168 -23.99 9.49 -5.63
CA ARG A 168 -23.24 10.54 -6.34
C ARG A 168 -22.30 11.36 -5.45
N ASN A 169 -22.70 11.64 -4.21
CA ASN A 169 -21.90 12.40 -3.24
C ASN A 169 -20.63 11.65 -2.78
N ASN A 170 -20.58 10.35 -3.01
CA ASN A 170 -19.47 9.48 -2.61
C ASN A 170 -18.56 9.06 -3.79
N TRP A 171 -18.77 9.59 -4.99
CA TRP A 171 -17.98 9.20 -6.16
C TRP A 171 -16.53 9.74 -6.14
N ASN A 172 -16.23 10.62 -5.21
CA ASN A 172 -14.85 11.04 -4.90
C ASN A 172 -14.05 9.97 -4.14
N LYS A 173 -14.68 8.86 -3.70
CA LYS A 173 -14.03 7.77 -2.98
C LYS A 173 -13.31 6.78 -3.89
N PHE A 174 -13.50 6.86 -5.21
CA PHE A 174 -12.84 6.01 -6.19
C PHE A 174 -12.44 6.80 -7.45
N VAL A 175 -11.53 6.23 -8.25
CA VAL A 175 -11.06 6.81 -9.51
C VAL A 175 -10.84 5.72 -10.56
N LEU A 176 -10.75 6.08 -11.85
CA LEU A 176 -10.30 5.15 -12.89
C LEU A 176 -8.92 4.59 -12.56
N ALA A 177 -8.69 3.32 -12.87
CA ALA A 177 -7.51 2.57 -12.44
C ALA A 177 -6.78 1.80 -13.55
N TYR A 178 -6.97 2.13 -14.80
CA TYR A 178 -6.12 1.59 -15.88
C TYR A 178 -4.67 2.08 -15.73
N CYS A 179 -4.51 3.30 -15.25
CA CYS A 179 -3.27 3.88 -14.78
C CYS A 179 -3.46 4.39 -13.35
N CYS A 180 -2.52 4.08 -12.45
CA CYS A 180 -2.52 4.61 -11.10
C CYS A 180 -1.14 5.09 -10.67
N SER A 181 -1.08 5.80 -9.54
CA SER A 181 0.21 6.21 -9.01
C SER A 181 0.99 5.02 -8.46
N ILE A 182 2.32 5.08 -8.57
CA ILE A 182 3.22 4.04 -8.05
C ILE A 182 2.96 3.78 -6.56
N HIS A 183 2.62 4.82 -5.78
CA HIS A 183 2.29 4.67 -4.37
C HIS A 183 1.03 3.84 -4.14
N LYS A 184 0.01 4.03 -4.97
CA LYS A 184 -1.26 3.30 -4.88
C LYS A 184 -1.17 1.85 -5.34
N SER A 185 -0.12 1.48 -6.06
CA SER A 185 0.15 0.09 -6.45
C SER A 185 0.88 -0.72 -5.38
N GLN A 186 1.26 -0.12 -4.26
CA GLN A 186 1.89 -0.85 -3.16
C GLN A 186 0.94 -1.89 -2.59
N GLY A 187 1.43 -3.11 -2.39
CA GLY A 187 0.61 -4.26 -1.99
C GLY A 187 0.00 -5.04 -3.15
N SER A 188 -0.22 -4.41 -4.31
CA SER A 188 -0.77 -5.05 -5.49
C SER A 188 0.31 -5.62 -6.42
N GLU A 189 -0.10 -6.52 -7.32
CA GLU A 189 0.75 -7.11 -8.35
C GLU A 189 -0.05 -7.35 -9.64
N PHE A 190 0.63 -7.27 -10.78
CA PHE A 190 -0.01 -7.31 -12.10
C PHE A 190 0.75 -8.22 -13.06
N THR A 191 0.04 -8.91 -13.93
CA THR A 191 0.63 -9.76 -14.96
C THR A 191 1.59 -8.96 -15.85
N MET A 192 1.16 -7.76 -16.27
CA MET A 192 1.96 -6.84 -17.09
C MET A 192 1.96 -5.46 -16.44
N VAL A 193 3.15 -4.90 -16.24
CA VAL A 193 3.33 -3.50 -15.83
C VAL A 193 3.95 -2.70 -16.97
N ILE A 194 3.38 -1.53 -17.25
CA ILE A 194 3.92 -0.52 -18.17
C ILE A 194 4.34 0.69 -17.35
N LEU A 195 5.62 1.05 -17.41
CA LEU A 195 6.20 2.13 -16.63
C LEU A 195 6.79 3.21 -17.54
N PRO A 196 6.06 4.30 -17.81
CA PRO A 196 6.63 5.47 -18.44
C PRO A 196 7.55 6.22 -17.47
N MET A 197 8.72 6.66 -17.96
CA MET A 197 9.64 7.52 -17.22
C MET A 197 10.14 8.63 -18.13
N VAL A 198 9.84 9.87 -17.77
CA VAL A 198 10.19 11.07 -18.55
C VAL A 198 10.82 12.14 -17.67
N LYS A 199 11.69 12.97 -18.25
CA LYS A 199 12.39 14.04 -17.50
C LYS A 199 11.44 15.01 -16.81
N GLN A 200 10.23 15.21 -17.36
CA GLN A 200 9.20 16.05 -16.77
C GLN A 200 8.74 15.62 -15.36
N TYR A 201 8.97 14.36 -15.00
CA TYR A 201 8.64 13.89 -13.65
C TYR A 201 9.53 14.51 -12.56
N GLY A 202 10.68 15.09 -12.91
CA GLY A 202 11.50 15.90 -12.03
C GLY A 202 11.79 15.23 -10.68
N ARG A 203 11.32 15.84 -9.60
CA ARG A 203 11.53 15.33 -8.22
C ARG A 203 10.93 13.93 -7.95
N MET A 204 10.08 13.45 -8.83
CA MET A 204 9.50 12.09 -8.71
C MET A 204 10.42 11.02 -9.31
N LEU A 205 11.52 11.38 -9.98
CA LEU A 205 12.54 10.46 -10.46
C LEU A 205 13.40 10.03 -9.27
N ARG A 206 12.94 8.99 -8.55
CA ARG A 206 13.57 8.47 -7.34
C ARG A 206 13.74 6.97 -7.41
N ARG A 207 14.84 6.46 -6.88
CA ARG A 207 15.18 5.04 -6.85
C ARG A 207 14.10 4.18 -6.22
N ASN A 208 13.59 4.58 -5.07
CA ASN A 208 12.55 3.85 -4.36
C ASN A 208 11.25 3.74 -5.16
N LEU A 209 10.85 4.78 -5.91
CA LEU A 209 9.67 4.73 -6.77
C LEU A 209 9.90 3.80 -7.96
N LEU A 210 11.05 3.90 -8.62
CA LEU A 210 11.41 3.02 -9.73
C LEU A 210 11.44 1.55 -9.28
N TYR A 211 12.11 1.25 -8.17
CA TYR A 211 12.14 -0.09 -7.57
C TYR A 211 10.74 -0.62 -7.26
N THR A 212 9.90 0.21 -6.59
CA THR A 212 8.53 -0.16 -6.25
C THR A 212 7.72 -0.49 -7.50
N ALA A 213 7.80 0.32 -8.56
CA ALA A 213 7.06 0.10 -9.79
C ALA A 213 7.47 -1.19 -10.50
N ILE A 214 8.79 -1.42 -10.65
CA ILE A 214 9.33 -2.61 -11.31
C ILE A 214 8.90 -3.88 -10.60
N THR A 215 8.96 -3.89 -9.27
CA THR A 215 8.58 -5.04 -8.45
C THR A 215 7.08 -5.32 -8.42
N ARG A 216 6.22 -4.51 -9.03
CA ARG A 216 4.77 -4.81 -9.19
C ARG A 216 4.49 -5.79 -10.31
N SER A 217 5.42 -5.99 -11.25
CA SER A 217 5.25 -6.89 -12.39
C SER A 217 5.43 -8.34 -11.99
N LYS A 218 4.51 -9.21 -12.39
CA LYS A 218 4.63 -10.68 -12.27
C LYS A 218 5.39 -11.30 -13.43
N SER A 219 4.99 -10.97 -14.67
CA SER A 219 5.44 -11.70 -15.86
C SER A 219 5.99 -10.81 -16.96
N LYS A 220 5.51 -9.59 -17.11
CA LYS A 220 5.91 -8.69 -18.20
C LYS A 220 6.10 -7.27 -17.70
N LEU A 221 7.29 -6.73 -17.97
CA LEU A 221 7.66 -5.37 -17.64
C LEU A 221 8.00 -4.59 -18.92
N ILE A 222 7.24 -3.55 -19.21
CA ILE A 222 7.49 -2.64 -20.32
C ILE A 222 7.93 -1.30 -19.75
N LEU A 223 9.16 -0.95 -20.00
CA LEU A 223 9.73 0.35 -19.64
C LEU A 223 9.70 1.24 -20.87
N CYS A 224 9.19 2.47 -20.77
CA CYS A 224 9.14 3.39 -21.91
C CYS A 224 9.50 4.81 -21.48
N GLY A 225 10.10 5.56 -22.40
CA GLY A 225 10.46 6.96 -22.18
C GLY A 225 11.95 7.29 -22.34
N ASP A 226 12.38 8.27 -21.56
CA ASP A 226 13.75 8.79 -21.61
C ASP A 226 14.70 7.90 -20.82
N TYR A 227 15.75 7.40 -21.46
CA TYR A 227 16.78 6.63 -20.77
C TYR A 227 17.44 7.41 -19.62
N GLU A 228 17.72 8.71 -19.84
CA GLU A 228 18.31 9.58 -18.83
C GLU A 228 17.37 9.80 -17.61
N ALA A 229 16.05 9.69 -17.80
CA ALA A 229 15.11 9.73 -16.69
C ALA A 229 15.26 8.49 -15.79
N PHE A 230 15.50 7.31 -16.37
CA PHE A 230 15.83 6.10 -15.60
C PHE A 230 17.17 6.22 -14.88
N GLU A 231 18.22 6.74 -15.56
CA GLU A 231 19.52 7.00 -14.92
C GLU A 231 19.38 7.95 -13.73
N THR A 232 18.66 9.07 -13.92
CA THR A 232 18.38 10.02 -12.85
C THR A 232 17.64 9.36 -11.69
N ALA A 233 16.63 8.56 -11.99
CA ALA A 233 15.85 7.87 -10.96
C ALA A 233 16.69 6.88 -10.14
N VAL A 234 17.59 6.13 -10.80
CA VAL A 234 18.44 5.13 -10.14
C VAL A 234 19.45 5.77 -9.18
N VAL A 235 20.06 6.90 -9.54
CA VAL A 235 21.02 7.57 -8.66
C VAL A 235 20.36 8.42 -7.57
N SER A 236 19.11 8.87 -7.80
CA SER A 236 18.39 9.72 -6.85
C SER A 236 17.90 8.93 -5.64
N THR A 237 18.56 9.09 -4.52
CA THR A 237 18.07 8.61 -3.22
C THR A 237 17.00 9.57 -2.72
N GLY A 238 15.90 9.04 -2.20
CA GLY A 238 14.89 9.87 -1.52
C GLY A 238 15.47 10.54 -0.28
N ASP A 239 14.85 11.62 0.17
CA ASP A 239 15.20 12.25 1.44
C ASP A 239 15.04 11.24 2.59
N ILE A 240 16.05 11.11 3.43
CA ILE A 240 15.99 10.31 4.65
C ILE A 240 14.93 10.96 5.56
N ARG A 241 13.94 10.19 5.96
CA ARG A 241 12.92 10.68 6.89
C ARG A 241 13.60 11.05 8.21
N LYS A 242 13.59 12.34 8.53
CA LYS A 242 14.00 12.83 9.85
C LYS A 242 12.87 12.49 10.83
N THR A 243 13.06 11.44 11.62
CA THR A 243 12.13 11.07 12.69
C THR A 243 12.83 11.17 14.03
N MET A 244 12.07 11.47 15.08
CA MET A 244 12.59 11.46 16.46
C MET A 244 12.67 10.04 17.04
N LEU A 245 12.50 8.99 16.23
CA LEU A 245 12.48 7.61 16.72
C LEU A 245 13.81 7.23 17.37
N HIS A 246 14.95 7.58 16.74
CA HIS A 246 16.28 7.31 17.26
C HIS A 246 16.48 7.96 18.64
N GLU A 247 16.18 9.26 18.75
CA GLU A 247 16.28 10.00 20.00
C GLU A 247 15.35 9.45 21.11
N LYS A 248 14.12 9.06 20.75
CA LYS A 248 13.19 8.44 21.69
C LYS A 248 13.68 7.08 22.17
N LEU A 249 14.24 6.27 21.29
CA LEU A 249 14.81 4.98 21.66
C LEU A 249 16.04 5.14 22.56
N GLU A 250 16.93 6.07 22.25
CA GLU A 250 18.10 6.36 23.11
C GLU A 250 17.68 6.86 24.51
N ARG A 251 16.69 7.76 24.59
CA ARG A 251 16.16 8.23 25.86
C ARG A 251 15.57 7.10 26.71
N ASN A 252 14.79 6.20 26.09
CA ASN A 252 14.22 5.06 26.79
C ASN A 252 15.29 4.09 27.26
N LEU A 253 16.27 3.75 26.42
CA LEU A 253 17.38 2.88 26.79
C LEU A 253 18.28 3.45 27.90
N ASN A 254 18.45 4.78 27.95
CA ASN A 254 19.19 5.45 28.99
C ASN A 254 18.39 5.54 30.30
N ASN A 255 17.08 5.72 30.25
CA ASN A 255 16.21 5.70 31.43
C ASN A 255 16.15 4.29 32.07
N ASP A 256 16.12 3.22 31.27
CA ASP A 256 16.16 1.85 31.80
C ASP A 256 17.50 1.54 32.54
N LYS A 257 18.60 2.19 32.15
CA LYS A 257 19.89 2.06 32.84
C LYS A 257 19.93 2.77 34.21
N VAL A 258 19.07 3.78 34.42
CA VAL A 258 18.98 4.50 35.69
C VAL A 258 18.20 3.71 36.75
N PHE A 259 17.29 2.80 36.32
CA PHE A 259 16.51 1.96 37.25
C PHE A 259 17.24 0.70 37.74
N THR A 260 18.44 0.37 37.23
CA THR A 260 19.20 -0.82 37.64
C THR A 260 20.35 -0.53 38.62
N ALA A 261 20.48 0.70 39.15
CA ALA A 261 21.59 1.11 39.99
C ALA A 261 21.17 1.83 41.28
N GLU A 262 20.14 1.37 41.98
CA GLU A 262 19.92 1.76 43.36
C GLU A 262 19.65 0.51 44.21
N GLU A 263 20.70 0.11 44.96
CA GLU A 263 20.57 -0.74 46.14
C GLU A 263 19.79 0.00 47.27
N PRO A 264 19.03 -0.72 48.10
CA PRO A 264 18.17 -0.07 49.08
C PRO A 264 19.01 0.53 50.21
N ALA A 265 18.96 1.84 50.34
CA ALA A 265 19.49 2.53 51.51
C ALA A 265 18.54 2.36 52.70
N GLU A 266 19.16 2.00 53.86
CA GLU A 266 18.60 1.71 55.14
C GLU A 266 17.57 2.73 55.68
N SER A 267 16.55 2.17 56.29
CA SER A 267 15.53 2.82 57.08
C SER A 267 16.12 3.67 58.21
N LYS A 268 15.90 4.98 58.23
CA LYS A 268 15.97 5.82 59.41
C LYS A 268 14.58 6.31 59.81
N GLU A 269 14.14 5.81 60.95
CA GLU A 269 12.98 6.27 61.69
C GLU A 269 12.98 7.80 61.84
N ARG A 270 11.89 8.44 61.58
CA ARG A 270 11.57 9.77 62.09
C ARG A 270 10.17 9.77 62.70
N LYS A 271 10.20 10.07 64.00
CA LYS A 271 9.08 10.27 64.91
C LYS A 271 8.13 11.36 64.42
N ALA A 272 6.86 11.12 64.65
CA ALA A 272 5.77 12.09 64.52
C ALA A 272 5.86 13.18 65.64
N PRO A 273 5.27 14.34 65.39
CA PRO A 273 4.60 15.07 66.51
C PRO A 273 3.08 15.21 66.22
N ASP A 274 2.45 15.17 67.31
CA ASP A 274 1.07 15.12 67.73
C ASP A 274 0.25 16.41 67.45
N ALA A 275 -1.06 16.22 67.42
CA ALA A 275 -2.17 17.09 67.84
C ALA A 275 -2.78 18.11 66.84
N GLY A 276 -4.07 17.99 66.74
CA GLY A 276 -4.96 19.09 66.36
C GLY A 276 -6.30 18.69 65.73
N ASN A 277 -7.19 18.31 66.61
CA ASN A 277 -8.62 18.13 66.54
C ASN A 277 -9.37 19.23 65.76
N GLN A 278 -10.32 18.90 64.84
CA GLN A 278 -11.73 19.36 64.92
C GLN A 278 -12.61 18.80 63.83
N SER A 279 -13.67 18.26 64.32
CA SER A 279 -14.94 17.79 63.82
C SER A 279 -15.61 18.58 62.67
N ALA A 280 -16.26 17.87 61.75
CA ALA A 280 -17.68 18.07 61.43
C ALA A 280 -18.22 16.95 60.51
N GLU A 281 -19.35 16.44 60.91
CA GLU A 281 -20.22 15.42 60.31
C GLU A 281 -20.74 15.81 58.94
N SER A 282 -20.94 14.84 58.03
CA SER A 282 -22.29 14.45 57.59
C SER A 282 -22.29 13.36 56.53
N THR A 283 -23.00 12.29 56.89
CA THR A 283 -23.91 11.42 56.12
C THR A 283 -23.48 10.73 54.81
N ALA A 284 -23.43 9.45 55.03
CA ALA A 284 -23.71 8.27 54.20
C ALA A 284 -24.27 8.43 52.77
N GLU A 285 -23.71 7.68 51.84
CA GLU A 285 -24.48 6.65 51.12
C GLU A 285 -23.51 5.65 50.46
N SER A 286 -23.85 4.41 50.68
CA SER A 286 -23.14 3.22 50.24
C SER A 286 -23.35 2.95 48.77
N ALA A 287 -22.27 2.73 48.01
CA ALA A 287 -22.30 1.93 46.81
C ALA A 287 -21.03 1.11 46.68
N SER A 288 -21.18 -0.19 46.90
CA SER A 288 -20.19 -1.21 46.69
C SER A 288 -19.81 -1.30 45.22
N LEU A 289 -18.59 -0.97 44.89
CA LEU A 289 -17.99 -1.37 43.60
C LEU A 289 -16.84 -2.33 43.86
N LYS A 290 -16.96 -3.49 43.26
CA LYS A 290 -16.04 -4.61 43.30
C LYS A 290 -14.65 -4.17 42.80
N ALA A 291 -13.63 -4.51 43.57
CA ALA A 291 -12.26 -4.42 43.15
C ALA A 291 -12.02 -5.39 41.96
N GLU A 292 -11.72 -4.86 40.79
CA GLU A 292 -11.15 -5.63 39.69
C GLU A 292 -9.65 -5.74 39.88
N ASP A 293 -9.19 -6.97 40.05
CA ASP A 293 -7.80 -7.37 40.01
C ASP A 293 -7.09 -6.85 38.76
N LYS A 294 -6.27 -5.84 38.86
CA LYS A 294 -5.30 -5.46 37.83
C LYS A 294 -4.23 -6.54 37.78
N LYS A 295 -4.39 -7.48 36.86
CA LYS A 295 -3.33 -8.41 36.45
C LYS A 295 -2.11 -7.61 35.99
N ALA A 296 -0.97 -7.87 36.61
CA ALA A 296 0.34 -7.38 36.17
C ALA A 296 0.57 -7.72 34.66
N PRO A 297 1.27 -6.88 33.91
CA PRO A 297 1.56 -7.16 32.51
C PRO A 297 2.40 -8.45 32.42
N LYS A 298 1.88 -9.44 31.65
CA LYS A 298 2.63 -10.65 31.35
C LYS A 298 3.87 -10.27 30.54
N ILE A 299 5.05 -10.55 31.06
CA ILE A 299 6.30 -10.46 30.33
C ILE A 299 6.24 -11.50 29.21
N VAL A 300 6.17 -11.05 27.98
CA VAL A 300 6.26 -11.92 26.80
C VAL A 300 7.72 -12.33 26.66
N PRO A 301 8.05 -13.64 26.68
CA PRO A 301 9.43 -14.09 26.52
C PRO A 301 9.96 -13.67 25.14
N VAL A 302 11.12 -13.05 25.10
CA VAL A 302 11.81 -12.70 23.87
C VAL A 302 12.58 -13.93 23.39
N TYR A 303 12.09 -14.58 22.33
CA TYR A 303 12.78 -15.71 21.72
C TYR A 303 13.88 -15.22 20.78
N HIS A 304 15.10 -15.70 20.96
CA HIS A 304 16.20 -15.51 20.05
C HIS A 304 16.29 -16.71 19.10
N LEU A 305 15.96 -16.48 17.82
CA LEU A 305 16.13 -17.48 16.76
C LEU A 305 17.61 -17.63 16.43
N THR A 306 18.13 -18.86 16.48
CA THR A 306 19.50 -19.18 16.04
C THR A 306 19.51 -19.59 14.57
N SER A 307 20.70 -19.42 13.92
CA SER A 307 20.87 -19.80 12.52
C SER A 307 20.57 -21.30 12.28
N GLU A 308 20.83 -22.15 13.27
CA GLU A 308 20.57 -23.58 13.21
C GLU A 308 19.07 -23.90 13.21
N GLN A 309 18.29 -23.20 14.04
CA GLN A 309 16.82 -23.35 14.08
C GLN A 309 16.14 -22.87 12.79
N ILE A 310 16.76 -21.94 12.07
CA ILE A 310 16.25 -21.46 10.78
C ILE A 310 16.55 -22.47 9.68
N SER A 311 17.73 -23.12 9.72
CA SER A 311 18.18 -24.03 8.65
C SER A 311 17.62 -25.45 8.74
N ASP A 312 17.24 -25.93 9.93
CA ASP A 312 16.68 -27.28 10.13
C ASP A 312 15.16 -27.34 10.05
N GLY A 313 14.48 -26.19 9.85
CA GLY A 313 13.03 -26.11 9.74
C GLY A 313 12.29 -26.36 11.05
N SER A 314 12.98 -26.36 12.20
CA SER A 314 12.40 -26.60 13.53
C SER A 314 11.73 -25.37 14.15
N ILE A 315 11.50 -24.33 13.38
CA ILE A 315 10.81 -23.12 13.85
C ILE A 315 9.33 -23.45 14.00
N ASP A 316 8.85 -23.43 15.23
CA ASP A 316 7.42 -23.45 15.49
C ASP A 316 6.79 -22.15 14.95
N PRO A 317 5.90 -22.23 13.94
CA PRO A 317 5.23 -21.04 13.39
C PRO A 317 4.35 -20.33 14.42
N MET A 318 4.10 -20.95 15.59
CA MET A 318 3.33 -20.40 16.69
C MET A 318 4.21 -19.77 17.78
N ILE A 319 5.52 -19.62 17.60
CA ILE A 319 6.42 -18.94 18.55
C ILE A 319 5.88 -17.54 18.87
N GLY A 320 5.64 -17.27 20.14
CA GLY A 320 5.05 -16.03 20.62
C GLY A 320 3.51 -15.99 20.56
N MET A 321 2.86 -17.06 20.10
CA MET A 321 1.40 -17.19 20.05
C MET A 321 0.88 -18.33 20.96
N GLU A 322 1.63 -18.69 21.98
CA GLU A 322 1.39 -19.84 22.86
C GLU A 322 0.04 -19.82 23.61
N ASN A 323 -0.66 -18.69 23.61
CA ASN A 323 -2.01 -18.58 24.19
C ASN A 323 -3.05 -18.06 23.17
N VAL A 324 -2.73 -18.11 21.88
CA VAL A 324 -3.62 -17.66 20.82
C VAL A 324 -4.24 -18.89 20.16
N THR A 325 -5.55 -19.08 20.34
CA THR A 325 -6.29 -20.14 19.65
C THR A 325 -7.05 -19.55 18.44
N PRO A 326 -7.30 -20.34 17.39
CA PRO A 326 -8.10 -19.89 16.24
C PRO A 326 -9.48 -19.34 16.64
N GLU A 327 -10.03 -19.83 17.74
CA GLU A 327 -11.33 -19.40 18.29
C GLU A 327 -11.33 -17.94 18.81
N MET A 328 -10.15 -17.42 19.20
CA MET A 328 -10.01 -16.01 19.62
C MET A 328 -10.26 -15.03 18.47
N PHE A 329 -10.06 -15.45 17.22
CA PHE A 329 -10.30 -14.64 16.02
C PHE A 329 -11.71 -14.82 15.44
N MET A 330 -12.48 -15.80 15.94
CA MET A 330 -13.83 -16.09 15.44
C MET A 330 -14.94 -15.38 16.24
N ASN A 331 -14.64 -14.72 17.37
CA ASN A 331 -15.63 -14.17 18.30
C ASN A 331 -15.68 -12.64 18.36
N GLU A 332 -15.23 -11.92 17.36
CA GLU A 332 -15.61 -10.50 17.17
C GLU A 332 -16.66 -10.40 16.06
N LYS A 333 -17.91 -10.45 16.48
CA LYS A 333 -19.06 -10.00 15.70
C LYS A 333 -19.38 -8.56 16.09
#